data_bedef0b09a9c6fd2c647f3018060c4b0
#
_entry.id   bedef0b09a9c6fd2c647f3018060c4b0
#
_cell.length_a   1.000
_cell.length_b   1.000
_cell.length_c   1.000
_cell.angle_alpha   90.00
_cell.angle_beta   90.00
_cell.angle_gamma   90.00
#
_symmetry.space_group_name_H-M   'P 1'
#
loop_
_entity.id
_entity.type
_entity.pdbx_description
1 polymer ?
#
loop_
_entity_poly.entity_id
_entity_poly.type
_entity_poly.pdbx_seq_one_letter_code
_entity_poly.pdbx_strand_id
1 'polypeptide(L)'
;QDYKFTASGTTYAPYLPFIAFATQNPIEQEGTYPLPEAQLDRFMFQIDVQYPSKEEEIEIVRTTTSAFKPIVDKVFSPEEIMNLQDLITRVPVADHVLEYAIRLVRGSRPTDSSAPDFIKKWISWGAGPRASQFLILGGKARALLDGRYAATCNDVRAIAKPILQHRIIT
;
A
#
# COMPACT_ATOMS: atom_id res chain seq x y z
N GLN A 1 7.38 15.38 -7.95
CA GLN A 1 7.15 14.41 -9.04
C GLN A 1 6.21 15.10 -10.01
N ASP A 2 6.64 15.21 -11.27
CA ASP A 2 5.79 15.73 -12.32
C ASP A 2 4.68 14.72 -12.59
N TYR A 3 3.45 15.06 -12.16
CA TYR A 3 2.25 14.29 -12.48
C TYR A 3 1.91 14.48 -13.97
N LYS A 4 2.69 13.85 -14.84
CA LYS A 4 2.50 13.88 -16.29
C LYS A 4 2.69 12.49 -16.86
N PHE A 5 1.88 12.13 -17.84
CA PHE A 5 2.07 10.91 -18.62
C PHE A 5 1.95 11.21 -20.10
N THR A 6 2.69 10.51 -20.91
CA THR A 6 2.66 10.65 -22.36
C THR A 6 2.03 9.40 -22.98
N ALA A 7 0.98 9.62 -23.74
CA ALA A 7 0.32 8.58 -24.53
C ALA A 7 0.21 9.06 -26.00
N SER A 8 0.59 8.20 -26.94
CA SER A 8 0.55 8.52 -28.37
C SER A 8 1.23 9.85 -28.76
N GLY A 9 2.35 10.17 -28.12
CA GLY A 9 3.11 11.40 -28.39
C GLY A 9 2.56 12.65 -27.73
N THR A 10 1.41 12.59 -27.04
CA THR A 10 0.81 13.72 -26.34
C THR A 10 1.01 13.59 -24.84
N THR A 11 1.47 14.67 -24.19
CA THR A 11 1.66 14.71 -22.73
C THR A 11 0.42 15.25 -22.04
N TYR A 12 -0.10 14.49 -21.11
CA TYR A 12 -1.26 14.82 -20.29
C TYR A 12 -0.85 15.10 -18.86
N ALA A 13 -1.49 16.08 -18.22
CA ALA A 13 -1.42 16.30 -16.79
C ALA A 13 -2.74 15.81 -16.17
N PRO A 14 -2.74 14.71 -15.38
CA PRO A 14 -3.95 14.25 -14.72
C PRO A 14 -4.43 15.26 -13.68
N TYR A 15 -5.73 15.30 -13.46
CA TYR A 15 -6.29 16.07 -12.34
C TYR A 15 -5.87 15.45 -11.01
N LEU A 16 -5.56 16.30 -10.03
CA LEU A 16 -5.25 15.85 -8.67
C LEU A 16 -6.53 15.75 -7.83
N PRO A 17 -6.60 14.82 -6.86
CA PRO A 17 -5.62 13.81 -6.54
C PRO A 17 -5.61 12.66 -7.56
N PHE A 18 -4.43 12.17 -7.93
CA PHE A 18 -4.27 10.98 -8.76
C PHE A 18 -3.95 9.76 -7.89
N ILE A 19 -4.80 8.76 -7.92
CA ILE A 19 -4.65 7.51 -7.16
C ILE A 19 -4.71 6.35 -8.16
N ALA A 20 -3.71 5.46 -8.12
CA ALA A 20 -3.65 4.28 -8.95
C ALA A 20 -4.06 3.03 -8.15
N PHE A 21 -5.03 2.30 -8.66
CA PHE A 21 -5.39 0.97 -8.20
C PHE A 21 -5.09 -0.03 -9.31
N ALA A 22 -4.51 -1.16 -8.96
CA ALA A 22 -4.29 -2.27 -9.87
C ALA A 22 -4.80 -3.57 -9.23
N THR A 23 -5.43 -4.42 -10.01
CA THR A 23 -5.86 -5.75 -9.56
C THR A 23 -4.98 -6.80 -10.23
N GLN A 24 -4.66 -7.85 -9.49
CA GLN A 24 -4.00 -9.05 -9.98
C GLN A 24 -4.89 -10.25 -9.66
N ASN A 25 -5.21 -11.05 -10.66
CA ASN A 25 -5.89 -12.33 -10.45
C ASN A 25 -4.83 -13.44 -10.48
N PRO A 26 -4.56 -14.14 -9.38
CA PRO A 26 -3.56 -15.21 -9.35
C PRO A 26 -3.91 -16.41 -10.21
N ILE A 27 -5.19 -16.56 -10.61
CA ILE A 27 -5.67 -17.69 -11.42
C ILE A 27 -5.40 -17.44 -12.93
N GLU A 28 -5.34 -16.19 -13.37
CA GLU A 28 -5.14 -15.83 -14.78
C GLU A 28 -3.65 -15.75 -15.19
N GLN A 29 -2.76 -16.52 -14.57
CA GLN A 29 -1.34 -16.51 -14.92
C GLN A 29 -1.01 -17.15 -16.30
N GLU A 30 -1.94 -17.85 -16.92
CA GLU A 30 -1.78 -18.30 -18.29
C GLU A 30 -2.14 -17.18 -19.28
N GLY A 31 -1.12 -16.45 -19.76
CA GLY A 31 -1.24 -15.45 -20.83
C GLY A 31 -1.10 -13.98 -20.40
N THR A 32 -1.00 -13.66 -19.12
CA THR A 32 -0.72 -12.31 -18.66
C THR A 32 0.68 -12.24 -18.04
N TYR A 33 1.48 -11.23 -18.42
CA TYR A 33 2.76 -10.97 -17.75
C TYR A 33 2.47 -10.38 -16.36
N PRO A 34 2.95 -11.01 -15.27
CA PRO A 34 2.87 -10.38 -13.95
C PRO A 34 3.60 -9.04 -13.99
N LEU A 35 3.10 -8.07 -13.21
CA LEU A 35 3.80 -6.79 -13.09
C LEU A 35 5.23 -7.06 -12.59
N PRO A 36 6.25 -6.49 -13.27
CA PRO A 36 7.63 -6.61 -12.79
C PRO A 36 7.76 -6.10 -11.37
N GLU A 37 8.60 -6.74 -10.56
CA GLU A 37 8.83 -6.40 -9.15
C GLU A 37 9.16 -4.92 -8.93
N ALA A 38 9.93 -4.31 -9.85
CA ALA A 38 10.23 -2.89 -9.83
C ALA A 38 9.00 -1.99 -10.00
N GLN A 39 7.94 -2.49 -10.61
CA GLN A 39 6.66 -1.78 -10.73
C GLN A 39 5.78 -2.01 -9.49
N LEU A 40 5.79 -3.22 -8.94
CA LEU A 40 5.10 -3.54 -7.70
C LEU A 40 5.62 -2.71 -6.52
N ASP A 41 6.93 -2.45 -6.44
CA ASP A 41 7.53 -1.60 -5.40
C ASP A 41 6.99 -0.16 -5.40
N ARG A 42 6.37 0.30 -6.50
CA ARG A 42 5.77 1.65 -6.57
C ARG A 42 4.40 1.74 -5.89
N PHE A 43 3.68 0.64 -5.74
CA PHE A 43 2.41 0.61 -5.01
C PHE A 43 2.67 0.63 -3.51
N MET A 44 1.91 1.46 -2.78
CA MET A 44 2.08 1.57 -1.33
C MET A 44 1.68 0.29 -0.61
N PHE A 45 0.53 -0.26 -0.96
CA PHE A 45 -0.06 -1.44 -0.33
C PHE A 45 -0.34 -2.54 -1.35
N GLN A 46 -0.19 -3.77 -0.90
CA GLN A 46 -0.84 -4.94 -1.47
C GLN A 46 -1.89 -5.44 -0.48
N ILE A 47 -3.11 -5.61 -0.94
CA ILE A 47 -4.24 -6.07 -0.14
C ILE A 47 -4.70 -7.41 -0.70
N ASP A 48 -4.63 -8.45 0.14
CA ASP A 48 -5.12 -9.78 -0.21
C ASP A 48 -6.63 -9.83 0.03
N VAL A 49 -7.39 -9.97 -1.04
CA VAL A 49 -8.86 -10.15 -0.97
C VAL A 49 -9.14 -11.64 -0.90
N GLN A 50 -9.71 -12.07 0.21
CA GLN A 50 -10.12 -13.47 0.43
C GLN A 50 -11.49 -13.75 -0.16
N TYR A 51 -11.83 -15.03 -0.32
CA TYR A 51 -13.18 -15.41 -0.65
C TYR A 51 -14.16 -14.93 0.42
N PRO A 52 -15.37 -14.49 0.02
CA PRO A 52 -16.39 -14.07 0.99
C PRO A 52 -16.86 -15.27 1.85
N SER A 53 -17.38 -14.98 3.03
CA SER A 53 -18.10 -15.96 3.82
C SER A 53 -19.39 -16.40 3.10
N LYS A 54 -20.00 -17.51 3.51
CA LYS A 54 -21.25 -17.99 2.93
C LYS A 54 -22.35 -16.93 3.00
N GLU A 55 -22.42 -16.21 4.11
CA GLU A 55 -23.42 -15.16 4.36
C GLU A 55 -23.19 -13.96 3.42
N GLU A 56 -21.95 -13.53 3.25
CA GLU A 56 -21.57 -12.47 2.32
C GLU A 56 -21.82 -12.89 0.87
N GLU A 57 -21.51 -14.14 0.50
CA GLU A 57 -21.76 -14.67 -0.84
C GLU A 57 -23.27 -14.71 -1.18
N ILE A 58 -24.11 -15.09 -0.24
CA ILE A 58 -25.57 -15.02 -0.40
C ILE A 58 -26.02 -13.58 -0.66
N GLU A 59 -25.49 -12.61 0.07
CA GLU A 59 -25.82 -11.20 -0.12
C GLU A 59 -25.32 -10.66 -1.47
N ILE A 60 -24.11 -11.04 -1.89
CA ILE A 60 -23.59 -10.72 -3.22
C ILE A 60 -24.53 -11.24 -4.31
N VAL A 61 -24.90 -12.51 -4.24
CA VAL A 61 -25.80 -13.12 -5.24
C VAL A 61 -27.16 -12.40 -5.24
N ARG A 62 -27.74 -12.15 -4.08
CA ARG A 62 -29.04 -11.46 -3.95
C ARG A 62 -29.00 -10.05 -4.58
N THR A 63 -27.96 -9.29 -4.34
CA THR A 63 -27.83 -7.92 -4.84
C THR A 63 -27.48 -7.87 -6.31
N THR A 64 -26.52 -8.69 -6.76
CA THR A 64 -26.03 -8.64 -8.15
C THR A 64 -26.95 -9.28 -9.18
N THR A 65 -27.84 -10.19 -8.76
CA THR A 65 -28.84 -10.83 -9.64
C THR A 65 -30.20 -10.13 -9.60
N SER A 66 -30.34 -9.05 -8.84
CA SER A 66 -31.55 -8.23 -8.77
C SER A 66 -31.43 -6.98 -9.64
N ALA A 67 -32.53 -6.24 -9.81
CA ALA A 67 -32.54 -4.94 -10.46
C ALA A 67 -31.92 -3.81 -9.59
N PHE A 68 -31.22 -4.17 -8.51
CA PHE A 68 -30.59 -3.22 -7.58
C PHE A 68 -29.47 -2.44 -8.30
N LYS A 69 -29.55 -1.13 -8.23
CA LYS A 69 -28.48 -0.21 -8.65
C LYS A 69 -27.91 0.46 -7.44
N PRO A 70 -26.62 0.23 -7.10
CA PRO A 70 -26.01 0.89 -5.97
C PRO A 70 -25.99 2.43 -6.21
N ILE A 71 -26.45 3.18 -5.22
CA ILE A 71 -26.32 4.63 -5.18
C ILE A 71 -25.05 4.91 -4.38
N VAL A 72 -24.07 5.55 -5.03
CA VAL A 72 -22.81 5.92 -4.37
C VAL A 72 -22.80 7.42 -4.18
N ASP A 73 -22.82 7.84 -2.92
CA ASP A 73 -22.70 9.23 -2.55
C ASP A 73 -21.25 9.70 -2.54
N LYS A 74 -21.03 10.95 -2.92
CA LYS A 74 -19.72 11.57 -2.85
C LYS A 74 -19.38 11.90 -1.39
N VAL A 75 -18.37 11.22 -0.83
CA VAL A 75 -17.94 11.41 0.57
C VAL A 75 -16.91 12.54 0.70
N PHE A 76 -15.95 12.61 -0.24
CA PHE A 76 -14.89 13.63 -0.24
C PHE A 76 -14.81 14.35 -1.57
N SER A 77 -14.49 15.64 -1.53
CA SER A 77 -14.05 16.38 -2.70
C SER A 77 -12.55 16.13 -2.99
N PRO A 78 -12.10 16.37 -4.23
CA PRO A 78 -10.66 16.30 -4.54
C PRO A 78 -9.81 17.21 -3.65
N GLU A 79 -10.31 18.39 -3.32
CA GLU A 79 -9.62 19.34 -2.45
C GLU A 79 -9.48 18.82 -1.00
N GLU A 80 -10.52 18.23 -0.45
CA GLU A 80 -10.46 17.61 0.88
C GLU A 80 -9.43 16.48 0.92
N ILE A 81 -9.35 15.64 -0.12
CA ILE A 81 -8.35 14.58 -0.21
C ILE A 81 -6.93 15.19 -0.24
N MET A 82 -6.71 16.25 -1.01
CA MET A 82 -5.41 16.92 -1.06
C MET A 82 -5.02 17.51 0.29
N ASN A 83 -5.97 18.12 1.00
CA ASN A 83 -5.76 18.67 2.33
C ASN A 83 -5.41 17.57 3.35
N LEU A 84 -6.07 16.40 3.27
CA LEU A 84 -5.75 15.25 4.11
C LEU A 84 -4.36 14.69 3.82
N GLN A 85 -3.95 14.62 2.54
CA GLN A 85 -2.59 14.20 2.17
C GLN A 85 -1.53 15.15 2.73
N ASP A 86 -1.76 16.46 2.65
CA ASP A 86 -0.86 17.46 3.23
C ASP A 86 -0.80 17.33 4.75
N LEU A 87 -1.94 17.16 5.41
CA LEU A 87 -2.02 16.96 6.86
C LEU A 87 -1.17 15.76 7.33
N ILE A 88 -1.23 14.63 6.62
CA ILE A 88 -0.43 13.44 6.94
C ILE A 88 1.06 13.78 6.96
N THR A 89 1.54 14.59 6.01
CA THR A 89 2.98 14.94 5.96
C THR A 89 3.45 15.71 7.18
N ARG A 90 2.56 16.50 7.81
CA ARG A 90 2.85 17.34 8.99
C ARG A 90 2.85 16.57 10.31
N VAL A 91 2.34 15.34 10.35
CA VAL A 91 2.37 14.53 11.58
C VAL A 91 3.81 14.28 12.02
N PRO A 92 4.20 14.63 13.25
CA PRO A 92 5.55 14.40 13.74
C PRO A 92 5.81 12.91 13.97
N VAL A 93 7.08 12.53 13.80
CA VAL A 93 7.58 11.17 14.05
C VAL A 93 8.87 11.28 14.84
N ALA A 94 8.94 10.60 15.97
CA ALA A 94 10.15 10.54 16.78
C ALA A 94 11.22 9.65 16.14
N ASP A 95 12.49 9.93 16.38
CA ASP A 95 13.62 9.23 15.77
C ASP A 95 13.60 7.72 16.01
N HIS A 96 13.21 7.27 17.20
CA HIS A 96 13.11 5.85 17.52
C HIS A 96 12.05 5.11 16.66
N VAL A 97 11.01 5.80 16.16
CA VAL A 97 10.01 5.24 15.24
C VAL A 97 10.59 5.14 13.83
N LEU A 98 11.37 6.16 13.40
CA LEU A 98 12.11 6.12 12.13
C LEU A 98 13.11 4.96 12.12
N GLU A 99 13.89 4.84 13.20
CA GLU A 99 14.85 3.74 13.37
C GLU A 99 14.17 2.37 13.37
N TYR A 100 13.01 2.25 14.01
CA TYR A 100 12.24 1.01 14.02
C TYR A 100 11.80 0.62 12.60
N ALA A 101 11.25 1.55 11.81
CA ALA A 101 10.84 1.29 10.43
C ALA A 101 12.04 0.90 9.54
N ILE A 102 13.17 1.61 9.66
CA ILE A 102 14.41 1.32 8.92
C ILE A 102 14.94 -0.06 9.32
N ARG A 103 14.99 -0.38 10.61
CA ARG A 103 15.46 -1.69 11.11
C ARG A 103 14.59 -2.83 10.60
N LEU A 104 13.27 -2.65 10.55
CA LEU A 104 12.33 -3.63 10.02
C LEU A 104 12.60 -3.91 8.53
N VAL A 105 12.79 -2.87 7.73
CA VAL A 105 13.07 -2.98 6.30
C VAL A 105 14.46 -3.59 6.05
N ARG A 106 15.49 -3.12 6.75
CA ARG A 106 16.86 -3.66 6.61
C ARG A 106 16.94 -5.12 7.05
N GLY A 107 16.22 -5.49 8.12
CA GLY A 107 16.15 -6.87 8.60
C GLY A 107 15.52 -7.84 7.59
N SER A 108 14.81 -7.37 6.55
CA SER A 108 14.32 -8.20 5.46
C SER A 108 15.37 -8.49 4.37
N ARG A 109 16.53 -7.83 4.39
CA ARG A 109 17.57 -7.97 3.36
C ARG A 109 18.57 -9.05 3.75
N PRO A 110 18.72 -10.15 2.99
CA PRO A 110 19.62 -11.25 3.35
C PRO A 110 21.10 -10.83 3.42
N THR A 111 21.48 -9.76 2.71
CA THR A 111 22.85 -9.23 2.71
C THR A 111 23.16 -8.27 3.87
N ASP A 112 22.15 -7.86 4.64
CA ASP A 112 22.36 -6.99 5.80
C ASP A 112 22.88 -7.79 7.00
N SER A 113 23.90 -7.28 7.69
CA SER A 113 24.50 -7.93 8.86
C SER A 113 23.51 -8.14 10.02
N SER A 114 22.49 -7.25 10.13
CA SER A 114 21.46 -7.34 11.15
C SER A 114 20.30 -8.27 10.80
N ALA A 115 20.31 -8.87 9.60
CA ALA A 115 19.25 -9.77 9.16
C ALA A 115 19.27 -11.08 9.98
N PRO A 116 18.11 -11.53 10.49
CA PRO A 116 17.98 -12.82 11.15
C PRO A 116 18.37 -14.01 10.24
N ASP A 117 18.79 -15.13 10.81
CA ASP A 117 19.25 -16.28 10.03
C ASP A 117 18.17 -16.86 9.11
N PHE A 118 16.92 -16.84 9.52
CA PHE A 118 15.82 -17.29 8.67
C PHE A 118 15.63 -16.39 7.43
N ILE A 119 15.91 -15.10 7.54
CA ILE A 119 15.90 -14.19 6.38
C ILE A 119 17.02 -14.55 5.41
N LYS A 120 18.25 -14.76 5.92
CA LYS A 120 19.41 -15.18 5.09
C LYS A 120 19.18 -16.51 4.38
N LYS A 121 18.37 -17.39 5.01
CA LYS A 121 18.09 -18.73 4.48
C LYS A 121 16.97 -18.76 3.44
N TRP A 122 15.93 -17.95 3.62
CA TRP A 122 14.69 -18.11 2.86
C TRP A 122 14.36 -16.94 1.93
N ILE A 123 14.99 -15.78 2.12
CA ILE A 123 14.70 -14.59 1.34
C ILE A 123 15.78 -14.39 0.28
N SER A 124 15.38 -14.33 -0.97
CA SER A 124 16.26 -14.01 -2.10
C SER A 124 16.44 -12.49 -2.26
N TRP A 125 15.38 -11.72 -1.98
CA TRP A 125 15.40 -10.26 -2.11
C TRP A 125 14.57 -9.58 -1.04
N GLY A 126 15.15 -8.59 -0.34
CA GLY A 126 14.50 -7.81 0.70
C GLY A 126 14.01 -6.44 0.23
N ALA A 127 13.18 -5.81 1.05
CA ALA A 127 12.53 -4.54 0.73
C ALA A 127 13.52 -3.37 0.57
N GLY A 128 13.24 -2.50 -0.39
CA GLY A 128 14.00 -1.28 -0.69
C GLY A 128 13.66 -0.10 0.25
N PRO A 129 14.37 1.04 0.12
CA PRO A 129 14.16 2.23 0.95
C PRO A 129 12.74 2.82 0.86
N ARG A 130 12.04 2.63 -0.26
CA ARG A 130 10.65 3.07 -0.45
C ARG A 130 9.71 2.42 0.56
N ALA A 131 9.96 1.19 0.97
CA ALA A 131 9.21 0.52 2.03
C ALA A 131 9.28 1.30 3.36
N SER A 132 10.47 1.80 3.75
CA SER A 132 10.62 2.63 4.96
C SER A 132 9.80 3.92 4.86
N GLN A 133 9.79 4.57 3.70
CA GLN A 133 8.99 5.78 3.47
C GLN A 133 7.49 5.48 3.62
N PHE A 134 7.01 4.39 3.03
CA PHE A 134 5.60 3.99 3.11
C PHE A 134 5.20 3.54 4.52
N LEU A 135 6.07 2.88 5.26
CA LEU A 135 5.83 2.54 6.65
C LEU A 135 5.62 3.79 7.52
N ILE A 136 6.42 4.83 7.30
CA ILE A 136 6.27 6.08 8.03
C ILE A 136 5.02 6.84 7.59
N LEU A 137 4.77 7.00 6.29
CA LEU A 137 3.58 7.69 5.79
C LEU A 137 2.28 7.00 6.24
N GLY A 138 2.22 5.68 6.12
CA GLY A 138 1.07 4.92 6.58
C GLY A 138 0.90 4.94 8.09
N GLY A 139 2.01 4.92 8.85
CA GLY A 139 1.97 5.09 10.31
C GLY A 139 1.42 6.44 10.74
N LYS A 140 1.80 7.52 10.05
CA LYS A 140 1.24 8.86 10.25
C LYS A 140 -0.27 8.91 9.97
N ALA A 141 -0.70 8.34 8.83
CA ALA A 141 -2.11 8.27 8.46
C ALA A 141 -2.92 7.49 9.51
N ARG A 142 -2.40 6.34 9.97
CA ARG A 142 -3.04 5.55 11.02
C ARG A 142 -3.18 6.31 12.33
N ALA A 143 -2.14 7.04 12.76
CA ALA A 143 -2.20 7.86 13.96
C ALA A 143 -3.32 8.90 13.88
N LEU A 144 -3.48 9.56 12.72
CA LEU A 144 -4.57 10.52 12.50
C LEU A 144 -5.95 9.87 12.53
N LEU A 145 -6.10 8.71 11.91
CA LEU A 145 -7.37 7.95 11.94
C LEU A 145 -7.78 7.55 13.36
N ASP A 146 -6.80 7.30 14.24
CA ASP A 146 -7.02 7.01 15.66
C ASP A 146 -7.12 8.31 16.52
N GLY A 147 -7.17 9.50 15.91
CA GLY A 147 -7.26 10.79 16.61
C GLY A 147 -5.98 11.19 17.36
N ARG A 148 -4.82 10.61 16.99
CA ARG A 148 -3.52 10.91 17.64
C ARG A 148 -2.68 11.84 16.77
N TYR A 149 -1.85 12.65 17.43
CA TYR A 149 -1.03 13.67 16.79
C TYR A 149 0.40 13.22 16.45
N ALA A 150 0.78 11.98 16.79
CA ALA A 150 2.11 11.44 16.51
C ALA A 150 2.04 9.96 16.18
N ALA A 151 2.85 9.52 15.23
CA ALA A 151 2.99 8.11 14.87
C ALA A 151 3.85 7.36 15.90
N THR A 152 3.55 6.08 16.12
CA THR A 152 4.23 5.17 17.03
C THR A 152 4.76 3.93 16.32
N CYS A 153 5.61 3.15 16.98
CA CYS A 153 6.06 1.85 16.46
C CYS A 153 4.89 0.87 16.22
N ASN A 154 3.82 0.96 17.01
CA ASN A 154 2.63 0.12 16.80
C ASN A 154 1.90 0.45 15.50
N ASP A 155 1.89 1.71 15.08
CA ASP A 155 1.31 2.12 13.81
C ASP A 155 2.11 1.53 12.64
N VAL A 156 3.43 1.64 12.71
CA VAL A 156 4.34 1.03 11.71
C VAL A 156 4.14 -0.49 11.65
N ARG A 157 4.07 -1.15 12.81
CA ARG A 157 3.87 -2.60 12.90
C ARG A 157 2.54 -3.06 12.29
N ALA A 158 1.46 -2.32 12.54
CA ALA A 158 0.12 -2.66 12.08
C ALA A 158 0.00 -2.68 10.54
N ILE A 159 0.77 -1.82 9.85
CA ILE A 159 0.75 -1.72 8.39
C ILE A 159 1.93 -2.41 7.71
N ALA A 160 2.80 -3.08 8.47
CA ALA A 160 4.01 -3.69 7.93
C ALA A 160 3.70 -4.76 6.89
N LYS A 161 2.72 -5.66 7.16
CA LYS A 161 2.37 -6.73 6.24
C LYS A 161 1.95 -6.20 4.86
N PRO A 162 0.90 -5.37 4.71
CA PRO A 162 0.47 -4.91 3.39
C PRO A 162 1.51 -4.05 2.65
N ILE A 163 2.50 -3.48 3.34
CA ILE A 163 3.59 -2.72 2.70
C ILE A 163 4.74 -3.63 2.27
N LEU A 164 5.05 -4.69 3.03
CA LEU A 164 6.25 -5.49 2.80
C LEU A 164 6.01 -6.74 1.95
N GLN A 165 4.82 -7.32 1.97
CA GLN A 165 4.56 -8.63 1.37
C GLN A 165 4.87 -8.73 -0.13
N HIS A 166 4.68 -7.65 -0.90
CA HIS A 166 4.98 -7.60 -2.33
C HIS A 166 6.40 -7.09 -2.64
N ARG A 167 7.23 -6.89 -1.61
CA ARG A 167 8.61 -6.39 -1.71
C ARG A 167 9.64 -7.39 -1.23
N ILE A 168 9.20 -8.46 -0.58
CA ILE A 168 10.05 -9.51 -0.04
C ILE A 168 9.82 -10.75 -0.87
N ILE A 169 10.90 -11.25 -1.50
CA ILE A 169 10.88 -12.39 -2.41
C ILE A 169 11.61 -13.55 -1.74
N THR A 170 10.94 -14.69 -1.70
CA THR A 170 11.46 -15.95 -1.16
C THR A 170 12.21 -16.76 -2.21
#